data_a6a76f29563c5e1904094c7e5d118add
#
_entry.id   a6a76f29563c5e1904094c7e5d118add
#
_cell.length_a   1.000
_cell.length_b   1.000
_cell.length_c   1.000
_cell.angle_alpha   90.00
_cell.angle_beta   90.00
_cell.angle_gamma   90.00
#
_symmetry.space_group_name_H-M   'P 1'
#
loop_
_entity.id
_entity.type
_entity.pdbx_description
1 polymer ?
#
loop_
_entity_poly.entity_id
_entity_poly.type
_entity_poly.pdbx_seq_one_letter_code
_entity_poly.pdbx_strand_id
1 'polypeptide(L)'
;METLIINGGKVLQGSVEINGAKNAAVAILPAAILAAEGKCIIDNIPDIEDVHCLERILTSLGCKVSKLNNNTLEIDASDITTVNACTEDVRRMRASYYFIGALLTRFKKARVELPGGCPIGVRPIDQHIKGFEALGAKVTIEHGAVSVEAEELHAANIFFDVVSVGATINVMIAATMAEGTTILENVAKEPHVVDVANFLNTMGADVKGAGTCLLYTSPSPRDP
;
A
#
# COMPACT_ATOMS: atom_id res chain seq x y z
N MET A 1 -29.73 -4.02 4.81
CA MET A 1 -29.49 -3.06 3.69
C MET A 1 -29.75 -1.69 4.26
N GLU A 2 -28.73 -0.84 4.33
CA GLU A 2 -28.88 0.53 4.82
C GLU A 2 -29.47 1.39 3.70
N THR A 3 -30.40 2.26 4.04
CA THR A 3 -31.08 3.14 3.08
C THR A 3 -30.85 4.58 3.48
N LEU A 4 -30.29 5.36 2.56
CA LEU A 4 -30.10 6.79 2.74
C LEU A 4 -31.30 7.55 2.14
N ILE A 5 -31.98 8.33 2.96
CA ILE A 5 -33.11 9.17 2.52
C ILE A 5 -32.63 10.63 2.53
N ILE A 6 -32.60 11.27 1.36
CA ILE A 6 -32.13 12.64 1.20
C ILE A 6 -33.32 13.55 0.84
N ASN A 7 -33.63 14.50 1.70
CA ASN A 7 -34.56 15.58 1.45
C ASN A 7 -33.79 16.84 1.03
N GLY A 8 -33.73 17.15 -0.25
CA GLY A 8 -33.01 18.29 -0.79
C GLY A 8 -33.79 19.63 -0.66
N GLY A 9 -33.33 20.68 -1.37
CA GLY A 9 -33.99 21.97 -1.50
C GLY A 9 -33.58 23.02 -0.46
N LYS A 10 -32.65 22.70 0.46
CA LYS A 10 -32.08 23.69 1.39
C LYS A 10 -30.71 24.17 0.90
N VAL A 11 -30.47 25.47 0.95
CA VAL A 11 -29.12 26.03 0.74
C VAL A 11 -28.28 25.68 1.95
N LEU A 12 -27.17 24.96 1.71
CA LEU A 12 -26.23 24.59 2.76
C LEU A 12 -25.34 25.81 3.09
N GLN A 13 -25.23 26.15 4.36
CA GLN A 13 -24.32 27.19 4.89
C GLN A 13 -23.60 26.65 6.12
N GLY A 14 -22.29 26.87 6.18
CA GLY A 14 -21.47 26.41 7.29
C GLY A 14 -20.08 25.97 6.82
N SER A 15 -19.31 25.46 7.75
CA SER A 15 -17.99 24.85 7.50
C SER A 15 -17.99 23.42 8.00
N VAL A 16 -17.24 22.57 7.31
CA VAL A 16 -16.96 21.19 7.75
C VAL A 16 -15.46 20.98 7.84
N GLU A 17 -15.04 20.26 8.85
CA GLU A 17 -13.66 19.78 8.93
C GLU A 17 -13.52 18.55 8.06
N ILE A 18 -12.49 18.55 7.20
CA ILE A 18 -12.24 17.44 6.26
C ILE A 18 -11.26 16.47 6.92
N ASN A 19 -11.69 15.23 7.08
CA ASN A 19 -10.85 14.13 7.56
C ASN A 19 -9.80 13.72 6.52
N GLY A 20 -8.80 12.96 6.97
CA GLY A 20 -7.78 12.39 6.12
C GLY A 20 -8.34 11.56 4.96
N ALA A 21 -7.58 11.48 3.88
CA ALA A 21 -8.00 10.82 2.66
C ALA A 21 -7.95 9.29 2.82
N LYS A 22 -9.08 8.62 2.60
CA LYS A 22 -9.17 7.15 2.61
C LYS A 22 -8.06 6.50 1.77
N ASN A 23 -7.91 6.95 0.51
CA ASN A 23 -6.97 6.31 -0.43
C ASN A 23 -5.50 6.47 -0.02
N ALA A 24 -5.15 7.55 0.67
CA ALA A 24 -3.82 7.70 1.27
C ALA A 24 -3.64 6.72 2.43
N ALA A 25 -4.59 6.70 3.37
CA ALA A 25 -4.54 5.84 4.55
C ALA A 25 -4.39 4.35 4.16
N VAL A 26 -5.21 3.85 3.23
CA VAL A 26 -5.18 2.43 2.84
C VAL A 26 -3.89 2.00 2.12
N ALA A 27 -3.09 2.93 1.63
CA ALA A 27 -1.80 2.64 1.01
C ALA A 27 -0.62 2.84 2.00
N ILE A 28 -0.70 3.87 2.86
CA ILE A 28 0.33 4.18 3.86
C ILE A 28 0.38 3.12 4.98
N LEU A 29 -0.78 2.64 5.45
CA LEU A 29 -0.82 1.68 6.54
C LEU A 29 -0.08 0.36 6.22
N PRO A 30 -0.26 -0.28 5.04
CA PRO A 30 0.58 -1.41 4.65
C PRO A 30 2.07 -1.07 4.50
N ALA A 31 2.41 0.14 4.01
CA ALA A 31 3.79 0.56 3.85
C ALA A 31 4.52 0.72 5.20
N ALA A 32 3.81 0.94 6.31
CA ALA A 32 4.39 1.00 7.65
C ALA A 32 5.11 -0.31 8.06
N ILE A 33 4.80 -1.44 7.40
CA ILE A 33 5.50 -2.72 7.57
C ILE A 33 7.01 -2.59 7.28
N LEU A 34 7.40 -1.65 6.43
CA LEU A 34 8.83 -1.47 6.07
C LEU A 34 9.69 -0.98 7.24
N ALA A 35 9.11 -0.37 8.27
CA ALA A 35 9.82 -0.01 9.49
C ALA A 35 10.18 -1.27 10.28
N ALA A 36 11.41 -1.77 10.10
CA ALA A 36 11.91 -2.94 10.82
C ALA A 36 12.19 -2.64 12.30
N GLU A 37 12.56 -1.42 12.60
CA GLU A 37 12.82 -0.90 13.93
C GLU A 37 12.04 0.39 14.19
N GLY A 38 11.70 0.61 15.45
CA GLY A 38 10.94 1.79 15.85
C GLY A 38 9.44 1.68 15.56
N LYS A 39 8.76 2.80 15.60
CA LYS A 39 7.31 2.90 15.45
C LYS A 39 6.95 3.97 14.42
N CYS A 40 5.97 3.67 13.60
CA CYS A 40 5.35 4.66 12.72
C CYS A 40 4.17 5.31 13.44
N ILE A 41 4.20 6.64 13.59
CA ILE A 41 3.05 7.42 14.05
C ILE A 41 2.44 8.09 12.82
N ILE A 42 1.20 7.74 12.52
CA ILE A 42 0.49 8.21 11.33
C ILE A 42 -0.72 9.00 11.80
N ASP A 43 -0.72 10.29 11.50
CA ASP A 43 -1.77 11.21 11.90
C ASP A 43 -2.78 11.45 10.76
N ASN A 44 -3.91 12.06 11.11
CA ASN A 44 -5.01 12.37 10.21
C ASN A 44 -5.58 11.14 9.48
N ILE A 45 -5.65 10.01 10.17
CA ILE A 45 -6.28 8.78 9.67
C ILE A 45 -7.80 8.88 9.81
N PRO A 46 -8.60 8.66 8.74
CA PRO A 46 -10.05 8.70 8.85
C PRO A 46 -10.59 7.50 9.62
N ASP A 47 -11.61 7.73 10.45
CA ASP A 47 -12.30 6.68 11.20
C ASP A 47 -13.35 5.98 10.32
N ILE A 48 -12.91 5.00 9.54
CA ILE A 48 -13.71 4.26 8.56
C ILE A 48 -13.42 2.76 8.61
N GLU A 49 -14.37 1.93 8.17
CA GLU A 49 -14.24 0.48 8.21
C GLU A 49 -13.03 -0.07 7.44
N ASP A 50 -12.64 0.56 6.34
CA ASP A 50 -11.45 0.14 5.59
C ASP A 50 -10.17 0.29 6.44
N VAL A 51 -10.07 1.32 7.27
CA VAL A 51 -8.94 1.50 8.19
C VAL A 51 -8.96 0.45 9.29
N HIS A 52 -10.13 0.20 9.90
CA HIS A 52 -10.26 -0.85 10.92
C HIS A 52 -9.93 -2.24 10.35
N CYS A 53 -10.30 -2.51 9.10
CA CYS A 53 -9.93 -3.72 8.40
C CYS A 53 -8.41 -3.86 8.28
N LEU A 54 -7.70 -2.78 7.91
CA LEU A 54 -6.23 -2.77 7.85
C LEU A 54 -5.58 -2.95 9.22
N GLU A 55 -6.12 -2.32 10.27
CA GLU A 55 -5.64 -2.52 11.65
C GLU A 55 -5.68 -4.01 12.02
N ARG A 56 -6.79 -4.71 11.70
CA ARG A 56 -6.92 -6.15 11.95
C ARG A 56 -5.96 -6.99 11.10
N ILE A 57 -5.76 -6.64 9.83
CA ILE A 57 -4.80 -7.33 8.96
C ILE A 57 -3.38 -7.15 9.50
N LEU A 58 -2.95 -5.92 9.82
CA LEU A 58 -1.64 -5.63 10.40
C LEU A 58 -1.43 -6.42 11.70
N THR A 59 -2.43 -6.43 12.57
CA THR A 59 -2.38 -7.21 13.82
C THR A 59 -2.26 -8.72 13.54
N SER A 60 -2.95 -9.24 12.55
CA SER A 60 -2.86 -10.65 12.17
C SER A 60 -1.49 -11.04 11.60
N LEU A 61 -0.75 -10.08 11.05
CA LEU A 61 0.63 -10.27 10.60
C LEU A 61 1.66 -10.20 11.74
N GLY A 62 1.26 -9.73 12.92
CA GLY A 62 2.12 -9.59 14.10
C GLY A 62 2.47 -8.14 14.47
N CYS A 63 1.97 -7.13 13.73
CA CYS A 63 2.15 -5.75 14.12
C CYS A 63 1.38 -5.42 15.40
N LYS A 64 1.95 -4.55 16.24
CA LYS A 64 1.24 -3.90 17.34
C LYS A 64 0.65 -2.60 16.84
N VAL A 65 -0.67 -2.49 16.82
CA VAL A 65 -1.39 -1.31 16.37
C VAL A 65 -2.09 -0.67 17.57
N SER A 66 -1.84 0.60 17.81
CA SER A 66 -2.40 1.36 18.93
C SER A 66 -3.00 2.68 18.45
N LYS A 67 -4.21 3.01 18.92
CA LYS A 67 -4.82 4.33 18.69
C LYS A 67 -4.29 5.29 19.75
N LEU A 68 -3.59 6.34 19.32
CA LEU A 68 -3.13 7.42 20.22
C LEU A 68 -4.25 8.43 20.47
N ASN A 69 -5.11 8.65 19.47
CA ASN A 69 -6.34 9.43 19.55
C ASN A 69 -7.31 8.98 18.43
N ASN A 70 -8.37 9.74 18.16
CA ASN A 70 -9.42 9.35 17.21
C ASN A 70 -8.92 9.21 15.75
N ASN A 71 -7.86 9.92 15.40
CA ASN A 71 -7.34 9.97 14.03
C ASN A 71 -5.82 9.78 13.91
N THR A 72 -5.18 9.25 14.96
CA THR A 72 -3.74 8.94 14.96
C THR A 72 -3.49 7.50 15.37
N LEU A 73 -2.78 6.78 14.53
CA LEU A 73 -2.36 5.40 14.78
C LEU A 73 -0.85 5.33 15.02
N GLU A 74 -0.47 4.52 16.00
CA GLU A 74 0.91 4.06 16.19
C GLU A 74 1.00 2.60 15.72
N ILE A 75 1.94 2.30 14.84
CA ILE A 75 2.20 0.97 14.29
C ILE A 75 3.63 0.58 14.60
N ASP A 76 3.79 -0.52 15.32
CA ASP A 76 5.06 -1.18 15.56
C ASP A 76 5.07 -2.50 14.78
N ALA A 77 5.91 -2.56 13.75
CA ALA A 77 6.04 -3.70 12.86
C ALA A 77 7.32 -4.52 13.13
N SER A 78 7.97 -4.35 14.29
CA SER A 78 9.22 -5.06 14.64
C SER A 78 9.05 -6.58 14.70
N ASP A 79 7.90 -7.05 15.19
CA ASP A 79 7.62 -8.46 15.51
C ASP A 79 6.69 -9.14 14.51
N ILE A 80 6.83 -8.89 13.20
CA ILE A 80 6.02 -9.59 12.20
C ILE A 80 6.31 -11.09 12.23
N THR A 81 5.27 -11.89 12.42
CA THR A 81 5.34 -13.34 12.62
C THR A 81 4.99 -14.15 11.38
N THR A 82 4.33 -13.54 10.39
CA THR A 82 3.91 -14.20 9.17
C THR A 82 3.89 -13.26 7.96
N VAL A 83 4.18 -13.82 6.80
CA VAL A 83 4.07 -13.13 5.49
C VAL A 83 2.81 -13.57 4.72
N ASN A 84 1.90 -14.29 5.39
CA ASN A 84 0.67 -14.79 4.81
C ASN A 84 -0.51 -13.91 5.25
N ALA A 85 -0.91 -12.97 4.40
CA ALA A 85 -2.12 -12.18 4.60
C ALA A 85 -3.34 -12.94 4.01
N CYS A 86 -3.87 -13.88 4.77
CA CYS A 86 -4.93 -14.79 4.34
C CYS A 86 -6.06 -14.81 5.38
N THR A 87 -6.75 -13.67 5.53
CA THR A 87 -7.86 -13.49 6.47
C THR A 87 -9.14 -13.06 5.74
N GLU A 88 -10.28 -13.16 6.41
CA GLU A 88 -11.53 -12.67 5.86
C GLU A 88 -11.48 -11.16 5.53
N ASP A 89 -10.78 -10.37 6.34
CA ASP A 89 -10.57 -8.94 6.12
C ASP A 89 -9.78 -8.69 4.81
N VAL A 90 -8.77 -9.51 4.51
CA VAL A 90 -8.02 -9.44 3.24
C VAL A 90 -8.93 -9.69 2.04
N ARG A 91 -9.80 -10.69 2.12
CA ARG A 91 -10.77 -11.00 1.05
C ARG A 91 -11.81 -9.90 0.84
N ARG A 92 -12.19 -9.17 1.88
CA ARG A 92 -13.16 -8.07 1.81
C ARG A 92 -12.57 -6.78 1.26
N MET A 93 -11.25 -6.59 1.37
CA MET A 93 -10.60 -5.33 1.05
C MET A 93 -9.65 -5.45 -0.15
N ARG A 94 -9.92 -4.69 -1.20
CA ARG A 94 -9.02 -4.67 -2.38
C ARG A 94 -7.66 -4.03 -2.11
N ALA A 95 -7.61 -3.04 -1.23
CA ALA A 95 -6.36 -2.38 -0.83
C ALA A 95 -5.38 -3.34 -0.14
N SER A 96 -5.82 -4.56 0.24
CA SER A 96 -4.95 -5.63 0.75
C SER A 96 -3.81 -5.99 -0.20
N TYR A 97 -3.93 -5.70 -1.50
CA TYR A 97 -2.83 -5.89 -2.45
C TYR A 97 -1.56 -5.11 -2.11
N TYR A 98 -1.67 -3.97 -1.40
CA TYR A 98 -0.48 -3.22 -0.99
C TYR A 98 0.41 -3.98 -0.01
N PHE A 99 -0.14 -4.96 0.71
CA PHE A 99 0.66 -5.88 1.52
C PHE A 99 1.62 -6.74 0.71
N ILE A 100 1.33 -6.99 -0.60
CA ILE A 100 2.24 -7.76 -1.46
C ILE A 100 3.58 -7.02 -1.57
N GLY A 101 3.55 -5.74 -1.98
CA GLY A 101 4.77 -4.94 -2.12
C GLY A 101 5.50 -4.78 -0.79
N ALA A 102 4.79 -4.43 0.29
CA ALA A 102 5.39 -4.21 1.59
C ALA A 102 6.07 -5.46 2.17
N LEU A 103 5.41 -6.60 2.12
CA LEU A 103 5.97 -7.87 2.61
C LEU A 103 7.09 -8.38 1.71
N LEU A 104 6.94 -8.30 0.38
CA LEU A 104 7.98 -8.67 -0.58
C LEU A 104 9.25 -7.88 -0.34
N THR A 105 9.14 -6.58 -0.16
CA THR A 105 10.27 -5.68 0.09
C THR A 105 11.06 -6.09 1.30
N ARG A 106 10.38 -6.27 2.44
CA ARG A 106 11.03 -6.53 3.71
C ARG A 106 11.47 -7.99 3.89
N PHE A 107 10.63 -8.93 3.46
CA PHE A 107 10.82 -10.36 3.75
C PHE A 107 11.17 -11.20 2.52
N LYS A 108 11.27 -10.57 1.33
CA LYS A 108 11.49 -11.24 0.05
C LYS A 108 10.42 -12.29 -0.29
N LYS A 109 9.34 -12.29 0.47
CA LYS A 109 8.23 -13.22 0.29
C LYS A 109 6.92 -12.63 0.80
N ALA A 110 5.84 -12.84 0.05
CA ALA A 110 4.49 -12.55 0.50
C ALA A 110 3.49 -13.52 -0.10
N ARG A 111 2.43 -13.80 0.66
CA ARG A 111 1.24 -14.49 0.16
C ARG A 111 0.02 -13.72 0.61
N VAL A 112 -0.76 -13.23 -0.35
CA VAL A 112 -1.95 -12.41 -0.09
C VAL A 112 -3.13 -13.00 -0.84
N GLU A 113 -4.23 -13.28 -0.14
CA GLU A 113 -5.46 -13.74 -0.77
C GLU A 113 -6.03 -12.66 -1.70
N LEU A 114 -6.53 -13.12 -2.84
CA LEU A 114 -7.25 -12.25 -3.78
C LEU A 114 -8.57 -11.80 -3.13
N PRO A 115 -8.88 -10.51 -3.16
CA PRO A 115 -10.16 -10.04 -2.69
C PRO A 115 -11.28 -10.65 -3.53
N GLY A 116 -12.35 -11.03 -2.87
CA GLY A 116 -13.56 -11.54 -3.51
C GLY A 116 -14.11 -10.56 -4.54
N GLY A 117 -14.96 -11.06 -5.45
CA GLY A 117 -15.48 -10.28 -6.57
C GLY A 117 -16.10 -8.96 -6.13
N CYS A 118 -15.63 -7.87 -6.74
CA CYS A 118 -16.24 -6.55 -6.56
C CYS A 118 -17.37 -6.38 -7.57
N PRO A 119 -18.56 -5.90 -7.17
CA PRO A 119 -19.68 -5.69 -8.09
C PRO A 119 -19.40 -4.63 -9.17
N ILE A 120 -18.30 -3.87 -9.05
CA ILE A 120 -17.93 -2.79 -9.99
C ILE A 120 -17.09 -3.30 -11.18
N GLY A 121 -16.75 -4.60 -11.23
CA GLY A 121 -16.06 -5.22 -12.37
C GLY A 121 -14.68 -5.80 -12.08
N VAL A 122 -14.14 -6.52 -13.07
CA VAL A 122 -12.81 -7.13 -13.01
C VAL A 122 -11.75 -6.02 -13.06
N ARG A 123 -10.84 -6.03 -12.11
CA ARG A 123 -9.66 -5.15 -12.11
C ARG A 123 -8.43 -6.04 -12.06
N PRO A 124 -7.78 -6.25 -13.19
CA PRO A 124 -6.63 -7.12 -13.30
C PRO A 124 -5.45 -6.59 -12.47
N ILE A 125 -4.60 -7.50 -12.01
CA ILE A 125 -3.37 -7.19 -11.27
C ILE A 125 -2.12 -7.41 -12.13
N ASP A 126 -2.29 -7.53 -13.44
CA ASP A 126 -1.25 -7.75 -14.43
C ASP A 126 -0.11 -6.72 -14.32
N GLN A 127 -0.42 -5.44 -14.12
CA GLN A 127 0.58 -4.39 -13.96
C GLN A 127 1.34 -4.51 -12.62
N HIS A 128 0.73 -5.02 -11.56
CA HIS A 128 1.42 -5.34 -10.31
C HIS A 128 2.41 -6.49 -10.54
N ILE A 129 1.96 -7.55 -11.19
CA ILE A 129 2.78 -8.74 -11.50
C ILE A 129 3.96 -8.33 -12.36
N LYS A 130 3.72 -7.60 -13.47
CA LYS A 130 4.75 -7.06 -14.35
C LYS A 130 5.83 -6.30 -13.57
N GLY A 131 5.40 -5.44 -12.63
CA GLY A 131 6.32 -4.67 -11.80
C GLY A 131 7.16 -5.54 -10.87
N PHE A 132 6.56 -6.50 -10.18
CA PHE A 132 7.29 -7.40 -9.28
C PHE A 132 8.25 -8.32 -10.03
N GLU A 133 7.84 -8.88 -11.18
CA GLU A 133 8.71 -9.71 -12.03
C GLU A 133 9.89 -8.92 -12.58
N ALA A 134 9.67 -7.66 -12.97
CA ALA A 134 10.76 -6.78 -13.41
C ALA A 134 11.78 -6.49 -12.29
N LEU A 135 11.34 -6.42 -11.02
CA LEU A 135 12.21 -6.29 -9.87
C LEU A 135 12.92 -7.61 -9.47
N GLY A 136 12.66 -8.71 -10.19
CA GLY A 136 13.29 -10.02 -9.97
C GLY A 136 12.47 -10.99 -9.12
N ALA A 137 11.24 -10.66 -8.76
CA ALA A 137 10.39 -11.56 -8.01
C ALA A 137 9.71 -12.59 -8.92
N LYS A 138 9.52 -13.80 -8.41
CA LYS A 138 8.66 -14.81 -9.00
C LYS A 138 7.25 -14.68 -8.47
N VAL A 139 6.27 -14.60 -9.36
CA VAL A 139 4.86 -14.47 -9.01
C VAL A 139 4.10 -15.73 -9.39
N THR A 140 3.28 -16.25 -8.48
CA THR A 140 2.35 -17.36 -8.73
C THR A 140 0.96 -16.99 -8.21
N ILE A 141 -0.07 -17.42 -8.95
CA ILE A 141 -1.47 -17.23 -8.55
C ILE A 141 -2.10 -18.61 -8.44
N GLU A 142 -2.32 -19.05 -7.23
CA GLU A 142 -2.87 -20.37 -6.95
C GLU A 142 -3.84 -20.31 -5.77
N HIS A 143 -4.89 -21.13 -5.84
CA HIS A 143 -5.87 -21.27 -4.76
C HIS A 143 -6.45 -19.95 -4.26
N GLY A 144 -6.68 -18.99 -5.16
CA GLY A 144 -7.25 -17.70 -4.84
C GLY A 144 -6.30 -16.75 -4.08
N ALA A 145 -4.99 -16.99 -4.15
CA ALA A 145 -3.98 -16.12 -3.56
C ALA A 145 -2.86 -15.80 -4.56
N VAL A 146 -2.27 -14.62 -4.40
CA VAL A 146 -1.02 -14.22 -5.05
C VAL A 146 0.11 -14.54 -4.10
N SER A 147 1.09 -15.30 -4.57
CA SER A 147 2.35 -15.55 -3.88
C SER A 147 3.48 -14.93 -4.67
N VAL A 148 4.33 -14.19 -4.00
CA VAL A 148 5.53 -13.56 -4.57
C VAL A 148 6.73 -13.93 -3.73
N GLU A 149 7.86 -14.20 -4.38
CA GLU A 149 9.12 -14.48 -3.72
C GLU A 149 10.29 -14.02 -4.58
N ALA A 150 11.36 -13.57 -3.93
CA ALA A 150 12.62 -13.18 -4.55
C ALA A 150 13.78 -13.56 -3.63
N GLU A 151 14.94 -13.86 -4.20
CA GLU A 151 16.17 -13.93 -3.42
C GLU A 151 16.63 -12.51 -3.07
N GLU A 152 16.69 -11.66 -4.09
CA GLU A 152 17.00 -10.24 -4.00
C GLU A 152 16.08 -9.45 -4.92
N LEU A 153 15.87 -8.17 -4.62
CA LEU A 153 15.15 -7.25 -5.49
C LEU A 153 16.17 -6.30 -6.14
N HIS A 154 16.11 -6.20 -7.46
CA HIS A 154 17.02 -5.40 -8.26
C HIS A 154 16.27 -4.25 -8.93
N ALA A 155 16.98 -3.16 -9.13
CA ALA A 155 16.46 -2.02 -9.87
C ALA A 155 16.07 -2.39 -11.30
N ALA A 156 15.00 -1.78 -11.80
CA ALA A 156 14.50 -1.99 -13.14
C ALA A 156 13.90 -0.73 -13.76
N ASN A 157 13.87 -0.69 -15.10
CA ASN A 157 13.04 0.27 -15.83
C ASN A 157 11.71 -0.39 -16.17
N ILE A 158 10.62 0.13 -15.61
CA ILE A 158 9.29 -0.47 -15.69
C ILE A 158 8.34 0.52 -16.34
N PHE A 159 7.88 0.19 -17.53
CA PHE A 159 6.83 0.93 -18.22
C PHE A 159 5.48 0.24 -17.99
N PHE A 160 4.51 0.94 -17.40
CA PHE A 160 3.15 0.41 -17.25
C PHE A 160 2.37 0.57 -18.56
N ASP A 161 1.78 -0.52 -19.05
CA ASP A 161 0.99 -0.51 -20.30
C ASP A 161 -0.28 0.33 -20.17
N VAL A 162 -0.83 0.38 -18.96
CA VAL A 162 -1.94 1.26 -18.59
C VAL A 162 -1.64 1.94 -17.25
N VAL A 163 -2.06 3.19 -17.12
CA VAL A 163 -1.94 3.92 -15.84
C VAL A 163 -2.76 3.19 -14.78
N SER A 164 -2.12 2.75 -13.72
CA SER A 164 -2.74 2.05 -12.60
C SER A 164 -2.24 2.60 -11.27
N VAL A 165 -3.14 3.20 -10.50
CA VAL A 165 -2.83 3.71 -9.15
C VAL A 165 -2.32 2.60 -8.25
N GLY A 166 -3.03 1.47 -8.23
CA GLY A 166 -2.67 0.33 -7.40
C GLY A 166 -1.29 -0.23 -7.73
N ALA A 167 -1.00 -0.45 -9.01
CA ALA A 167 0.31 -0.93 -9.45
C ALA A 167 1.41 0.09 -9.17
N THR A 168 1.19 1.37 -9.47
CA THR A 168 2.15 2.44 -9.18
C THR A 168 2.57 2.42 -7.71
N ILE A 169 1.61 2.45 -6.78
CA ILE A 169 1.90 2.46 -5.34
C ILE A 169 2.58 1.15 -4.91
N ASN A 170 2.05 0.02 -5.33
CA ASN A 170 2.55 -1.27 -4.87
C ASN A 170 3.98 -1.56 -5.36
N VAL A 171 4.26 -1.24 -6.62
CA VAL A 171 5.61 -1.38 -7.19
C VAL A 171 6.57 -0.32 -6.65
N MET A 172 6.09 0.92 -6.40
CA MET A 172 6.87 1.94 -5.72
C MET A 172 7.32 1.47 -4.32
N ILE A 173 6.41 0.90 -3.52
CA ILE A 173 6.73 0.31 -2.22
C ILE A 173 7.76 -0.81 -2.39
N ALA A 174 7.56 -1.73 -3.35
CA ALA A 174 8.46 -2.85 -3.59
C ALA A 174 9.87 -2.41 -4.00
N ALA A 175 9.98 -1.31 -4.74
CA ALA A 175 11.25 -0.82 -5.27
C ALA A 175 12.09 -0.04 -4.25
N THR A 176 11.54 0.36 -3.08
CA THR A 176 12.27 1.19 -2.10
C THR A 176 13.50 0.53 -1.50
N MET A 177 13.56 -0.80 -1.48
CA MET A 177 14.72 -1.56 -0.98
C MET A 177 15.34 -2.44 -2.08
N ALA A 178 15.02 -2.21 -3.34
CA ALA A 178 15.67 -2.86 -4.46
C ALA A 178 17.07 -2.25 -4.66
N GLU A 179 18.06 -3.08 -4.98
CA GLU A 179 19.42 -2.62 -5.22
C GLU A 179 19.49 -1.79 -6.52
N GLY A 180 19.98 -0.56 -6.41
CA GLY A 180 20.07 0.39 -7.53
C GLY A 180 18.87 1.32 -7.67
N THR A 181 18.75 2.03 -8.78
CA THR A 181 17.66 2.98 -9.04
C THR A 181 16.61 2.39 -9.96
N THR A 182 15.41 2.24 -9.46
CA THR A 182 14.25 1.82 -10.27
C THR A 182 13.58 3.03 -10.90
N ILE A 183 13.20 2.91 -12.16
CA ILE A 183 12.46 3.92 -12.91
C ILE A 183 11.10 3.35 -13.28
N LEU A 184 10.03 4.04 -12.86
CA LEU A 184 8.66 3.69 -13.19
C LEU A 184 8.10 4.73 -14.16
N GLU A 185 7.68 4.28 -15.34
CA GLU A 185 7.14 5.13 -16.40
C GLU A 185 5.64 4.87 -16.61
N ASN A 186 4.93 5.87 -17.11
CA ASN A 186 3.48 5.88 -17.29
C ASN A 186 2.73 5.59 -15.98
N VAL A 187 3.23 6.18 -14.88
CA VAL A 187 2.67 6.01 -13.52
C VAL A 187 1.46 6.91 -13.29
N ALA A 188 0.68 6.54 -12.28
CA ALA A 188 -0.42 7.33 -11.76
C ALA A 188 0.09 8.60 -11.04
N LYS A 189 -0.71 9.68 -11.11
CA LYS A 189 -0.32 11.02 -10.61
C LYS A 189 -1.19 11.52 -9.46
N GLU A 190 -2.09 10.70 -8.98
CA GLU A 190 -3.07 11.04 -7.96
C GLU A 190 -2.38 11.51 -6.68
N PRO A 191 -2.98 12.46 -5.93
CA PRO A 191 -2.39 13.02 -4.71
C PRO A 191 -1.94 11.98 -3.70
N HIS A 192 -2.69 10.91 -3.52
CA HIS A 192 -2.33 9.84 -2.59
C HIS A 192 -1.11 9.00 -3.02
N VAL A 193 -0.73 9.00 -4.30
CA VAL A 193 0.57 8.46 -4.75
C VAL A 193 1.70 9.32 -4.20
N VAL A 194 1.52 10.65 -4.23
CA VAL A 194 2.48 11.61 -3.65
C VAL A 194 2.58 11.43 -2.14
N ASP A 195 1.45 11.24 -1.46
CA ASP A 195 1.42 11.01 0.01
C ASP A 195 2.21 9.76 0.40
N VAL A 196 2.04 8.65 -0.34
CA VAL A 196 2.82 7.42 -0.10
C VAL A 196 4.31 7.65 -0.37
N ALA A 197 4.68 8.34 -1.44
CA ALA A 197 6.08 8.66 -1.73
C ALA A 197 6.70 9.51 -0.61
N ASN A 198 5.98 10.53 -0.12
CA ASN A 198 6.41 11.34 0.99
C ASN A 198 6.56 10.52 2.28
N PHE A 199 5.62 9.62 2.57
CA PHE A 199 5.71 8.73 3.71
C PHE A 199 6.96 7.82 3.62
N LEU A 200 7.20 7.20 2.48
CA LEU A 200 8.41 6.39 2.24
C LEU A 200 9.69 7.21 2.43
N ASN A 201 9.72 8.45 1.92
CA ASN A 201 10.84 9.35 2.09
C ASN A 201 11.07 9.75 3.58
N THR A 202 10.02 9.89 4.38
CA THR A 202 10.19 10.13 5.84
C THR A 202 10.78 8.94 6.56
N MET A 203 10.59 7.71 6.03
CA MET A 203 11.22 6.50 6.54
C MET A 203 12.65 6.30 6.01
N GLY A 204 13.13 7.17 5.12
CA GLY A 204 14.50 7.15 4.62
C GLY A 204 14.66 6.68 3.18
N ALA A 205 13.60 6.32 2.47
CA ALA A 205 13.67 6.05 1.02
C ALA A 205 14.03 7.33 0.23
N ASP A 206 14.45 7.16 -1.02
CA ASP A 206 14.70 8.26 -1.96
C ASP A 206 13.75 8.13 -3.17
N VAL A 207 12.50 8.54 -2.99
CA VAL A 207 11.46 8.51 -4.03
C VAL A 207 11.30 9.91 -4.62
N LYS A 208 11.45 10.05 -5.93
CA LYS A 208 11.36 11.31 -6.68
C LYS A 208 10.37 11.19 -7.84
N GLY A 209 9.81 12.32 -8.27
CA GLY A 209 8.94 12.39 -9.43
C GLY A 209 7.48 12.00 -9.16
N ALA A 210 7.09 11.67 -7.93
CA ALA A 210 5.71 11.41 -7.58
C ALA A 210 4.81 12.61 -7.94
N GLY A 211 3.61 12.34 -8.50
CA GLY A 211 2.74 13.36 -9.08
C GLY A 211 3.04 13.71 -10.55
N THR A 212 4.08 13.13 -11.14
CA THR A 212 4.38 13.18 -12.59
C THR A 212 4.15 11.80 -13.22
N CYS A 213 4.37 11.66 -14.53
CA CYS A 213 4.27 10.36 -15.21
C CYS A 213 5.55 9.50 -15.09
N LEU A 214 6.56 9.98 -14.39
CA LEU A 214 7.87 9.35 -14.25
C LEU A 214 8.28 9.41 -12.78
N LEU A 215 8.53 8.27 -12.18
CA LEU A 215 8.89 8.13 -10.78
C LEU A 215 10.22 7.37 -10.68
N TYR A 216 11.08 7.82 -9.79
CA TYR A 216 12.37 7.19 -9.48
C TYR A 216 12.37 6.77 -8.02
N THR A 217 12.91 5.60 -7.72
CA THR A 217 13.15 5.15 -6.36
C THR A 217 14.51 4.47 -6.26
N SER A 218 15.24 4.77 -5.23
CA SER A 218 16.52 4.16 -4.90
C SER A 218 16.58 3.81 -3.41
N PRO A 219 17.45 2.88 -3.00
CA PRO A 219 17.67 2.59 -1.60
C PRO A 219 18.10 3.85 -0.84
N SER A 220 17.78 3.91 0.45
CA SER A 220 18.24 5.00 1.30
C SER A 220 19.77 5.08 1.32
N PRO A 221 20.36 6.28 1.20
CA PRO A 221 21.79 6.44 1.40
C PRO A 221 22.25 6.21 2.86
N ARG A 222 21.32 5.84 3.76
CA ARG A 222 21.59 5.63 5.19
C ARG A 222 21.84 4.18 5.56
N ASP A 223 21.61 3.23 4.64
CA ASP A 223 22.01 1.86 4.85
C ASP A 223 23.43 1.66 4.30
N PRO A 224 24.39 1.36 5.16
CA PRO A 224 25.75 1.04 4.74
C PRO A 224 25.83 -0.36 4.15
#